data_fc76e997f9bd8e08694c9111e33feb96
#
_entry.id   fc76e997f9bd8e08694c9111e33feb96
#
_cell.length_a   1.000
_cell.length_b   1.000
_cell.length_c   1.000
_cell.angle_alpha   90.00
_cell.angle_beta   90.00
_cell.angle_gamma   90.00
#
_symmetry.space_group_name_H-M   'P 1'
#
loop_
_entity.id
_entity.type
_entity.pdbx_description
1 polymer ?
#
loop_
_entity_poly.entity_id
_entity_poly.type
_entity_poly.pdbx_seq_one_letter_code
_entity_poly.pdbx_strand_id
1 'polypeptide(L)'
;GVGEGTWPSMRTTLRKMGISETDFFRECSASFKQGTQFSGWTTGENDSYTHPFTIPHGYAETNLAPHWQSLRDQVNFADAVCPQSPLFEGTLAPKQITTPEFAFQVNYGYHLDAGKFAEFLRNHCVNKLGVNHIKANVLAVKSDDCGDIASITTDSSGDISGDLFIDCSGSR
;
A
#
# COMPACT_ATOMS: atom_id res chain seq x y z
N GLY A 1 -8.63 7.00 10.71
CA GLY A 1 -7.77 6.42 9.67
C GLY A 1 -8.28 5.07 9.28
N VAL A 2 -8.27 4.78 8.01
CA VAL A 2 -8.78 3.53 7.47
C VAL A 2 -7.66 2.90 6.65
N GLY A 3 -7.37 1.63 6.89
CA GLY A 3 -6.57 0.82 5.99
C GLY A 3 -5.10 1.19 5.87
N GLU A 4 -4.37 1.02 6.93
CA GLU A 4 -2.94 1.32 6.97
C GLU A 4 -2.04 0.19 6.43
N GLY A 5 -2.62 -0.83 5.77
CA GLY A 5 -1.86 -1.92 5.15
C GLY A 5 -1.77 -1.76 3.65
N THR A 6 -0.56 -1.81 3.09
CA THR A 6 -0.34 -1.70 1.64
C THR A 6 0.00 -3.02 0.97
N TRP A 7 -0.06 -3.02 -0.36
CA TRP A 7 0.48 -4.08 -1.21
C TRP A 7 1.96 -3.83 -1.55
N PRO A 8 2.71 -4.84 -2.01
CA PRO A 8 4.11 -4.69 -2.41
C PRO A 8 4.35 -3.65 -3.50
N SER A 9 3.36 -3.36 -4.34
CA SER A 9 3.43 -2.30 -5.36
C SER A 9 3.71 -0.90 -4.79
N MET A 10 3.40 -0.67 -3.51
CA MET A 10 3.67 0.61 -2.83
C MET A 10 5.16 0.99 -2.87
N ARG A 11 6.07 0.01 -2.81
CA ARG A 11 7.52 0.28 -2.97
C ARG A 11 7.85 0.97 -4.28
N THR A 12 7.23 0.50 -5.37
CA THR A 12 7.41 1.12 -6.70
C THR A 12 6.80 2.51 -6.74
N THR A 13 5.66 2.72 -6.10
CA THR A 13 5.01 4.03 -6.01
C THR A 13 5.87 5.03 -5.26
N LEU A 14 6.36 4.69 -4.07
CA LEU A 14 7.26 5.56 -3.29
C LEU A 14 8.52 5.93 -4.07
N ARG A 15 9.14 4.95 -4.74
CA ARG A 15 10.33 5.19 -5.57
C ARG A 15 10.04 6.13 -6.74
N LYS A 16 8.91 5.98 -7.43
CA LYS A 16 8.50 6.88 -8.53
C LYS A 16 8.24 8.30 -8.05
N MET A 17 7.77 8.46 -6.81
CA MET A 17 7.56 9.78 -6.20
C MET A 17 8.87 10.41 -5.66
N GLY A 18 10.01 9.71 -5.74
CA GLY A 18 11.28 10.19 -5.21
C GLY A 18 11.35 10.21 -3.68
N ILE A 19 10.57 9.37 -3.01
CA ILE A 19 10.54 9.23 -1.56
C ILE A 19 11.54 8.17 -1.13
N SER A 20 12.40 8.49 -0.15
CA SER A 20 13.28 7.53 0.52
C SER A 20 12.46 6.56 1.36
N GLU A 21 12.78 5.27 1.27
CA GLU A 21 12.13 4.26 2.11
C GLU A 21 12.45 4.47 3.61
N THR A 22 13.66 4.90 3.90
CA THR A 22 14.10 5.21 5.27
C THR A 22 13.29 6.35 5.87
N ASP A 23 13.09 7.44 5.13
CA ASP A 23 12.29 8.57 5.58
C ASP A 23 10.83 8.17 5.73
N PHE A 24 10.29 7.39 4.79
CA PHE A 24 8.94 6.87 4.89
C PHE A 24 8.75 6.01 6.17
N PHE A 25 9.67 5.10 6.48
CA PHE A 25 9.60 4.31 7.72
C PHE A 25 9.58 5.19 8.97
N ARG A 26 10.45 6.19 9.00
CA ARG A 26 10.60 7.08 10.16
C ARG A 26 9.41 8.02 10.33
N GLU A 27 9.04 8.73 9.26
CA GLU A 27 8.03 9.79 9.32
C GLU A 27 6.60 9.24 9.41
N CYS A 28 6.34 8.07 8.81
CA CYS A 28 5.01 7.47 8.80
C CYS A 28 4.83 6.35 9.85
N SER A 29 5.80 6.17 10.77
CA SER A 29 5.81 5.04 11.72
C SER A 29 5.54 3.71 11.03
N ALA A 30 6.15 3.50 9.86
CA ALA A 30 5.88 2.34 9.04
C ALA A 30 6.57 1.09 9.59
N SER A 31 6.01 -0.06 9.28
CA SER A 31 6.59 -1.38 9.53
C SER A 31 6.36 -2.31 8.33
N PHE A 32 7.08 -3.42 8.28
CA PHE A 32 6.91 -4.40 7.21
C PHE A 32 5.58 -5.15 7.35
N LYS A 33 4.87 -5.28 6.22
CA LYS A 33 3.77 -6.23 6.04
C LYS A 33 4.23 -7.32 5.09
N GLN A 34 4.18 -8.58 5.52
CA GLN A 34 4.74 -9.70 4.77
C GLN A 34 3.67 -10.61 4.13
N GLY A 35 2.42 -10.35 4.46
CA GLY A 35 1.29 -11.13 3.97
C GLY A 35 0.00 -10.79 4.73
N THR A 36 -0.97 -11.66 4.61
CA THR A 36 -2.25 -11.59 5.33
C THR A 36 -2.57 -12.95 5.91
N GLN A 37 -2.95 -13.00 7.17
CA GLN A 37 -3.49 -14.20 7.80
C GLN A 37 -5.01 -14.12 7.78
N PHE A 38 -5.64 -15.19 7.36
CA PHE A 38 -7.09 -15.38 7.37
C PHE A 38 -7.45 -16.40 8.44
N SER A 39 -8.33 -16.04 9.35
CA SER A 39 -8.79 -16.91 10.44
C SER A 39 -10.29 -17.10 10.37
N GLY A 40 -10.77 -18.33 10.43
CA GLY A 40 -12.19 -18.67 10.31
C GLY A 40 -12.81 -18.34 8.95
N TRP A 41 -12.00 -18.18 7.91
CA TRP A 41 -12.45 -17.72 6.60
C TRP A 41 -13.01 -18.85 5.73
N THR A 42 -12.50 -20.08 5.90
CA THR A 42 -12.86 -21.23 5.06
C THR A 42 -14.06 -21.99 5.63
N THR A 43 -14.04 -22.29 6.91
CA THR A 43 -15.08 -23.08 7.58
C THR A 43 -15.95 -22.28 8.54
N GLY A 44 -15.52 -21.09 8.90
CA GLY A 44 -16.16 -20.25 9.94
C GLY A 44 -15.75 -20.63 11.36
N GLU A 45 -14.88 -21.61 11.54
CA GLU A 45 -14.44 -22.11 12.84
C GLU A 45 -12.98 -21.76 13.13
N ASN A 46 -12.16 -22.73 13.55
CA ASN A 46 -10.78 -22.53 13.97
C ASN A 46 -9.76 -22.70 12.82
N ASP A 47 -10.19 -22.61 11.58
CA ASP A 47 -9.28 -22.67 10.45
C ASP A 47 -8.47 -21.37 10.32
N SER A 48 -7.22 -21.51 9.91
CA SER A 48 -6.33 -20.37 9.64
C SER A 48 -5.38 -20.71 8.51
N TYR A 49 -5.17 -19.77 7.61
CA TYR A 49 -4.15 -19.87 6.56
C TYR A 49 -3.50 -18.52 6.29
N THR A 50 -2.30 -18.56 5.77
CA THR A 50 -1.51 -17.38 5.43
C THR A 50 -1.42 -17.20 3.93
N HIS A 51 -1.54 -15.96 3.49
CA HIS A 51 -1.28 -15.51 2.12
C HIS A 51 -0.03 -14.63 2.11
N PRO A 52 1.17 -15.20 1.92
CA PRO A 52 2.42 -14.44 1.83
C PRO A 52 2.47 -13.55 0.60
N PHE A 53 3.30 -12.50 0.65
CA PHE A 53 3.53 -11.64 -0.52
C PHE A 53 4.59 -12.17 -1.47
N THR A 54 5.40 -13.11 -1.03
CA THR A 54 6.38 -13.79 -1.90
C THR A 54 5.68 -14.83 -2.75
N ILE A 55 5.94 -14.79 -4.05
CA ILE A 55 5.41 -15.77 -5.01
C ILE A 55 5.96 -17.16 -4.65
N PRO A 56 5.13 -18.20 -4.70
CA PRO A 56 5.57 -19.58 -4.47
C PRO A 56 6.74 -19.98 -5.36
N HIS A 57 7.68 -20.72 -4.83
CA HIS A 57 8.80 -21.24 -5.61
C HIS A 57 8.29 -22.09 -6.78
N GLY A 58 8.82 -21.86 -7.99
CA GLY A 58 8.41 -22.59 -9.19
C GLY A 58 7.01 -22.24 -9.72
N TYR A 59 6.37 -21.17 -9.24
CA TYR A 59 4.99 -20.78 -9.59
C TYR A 59 4.73 -20.70 -11.10
N ALA A 60 5.69 -20.19 -11.87
CA ALA A 60 5.56 -20.06 -13.33
C ALA A 60 5.82 -21.37 -14.08
N GLU A 61 6.36 -22.38 -13.43
CA GLU A 61 6.85 -23.62 -14.05
C GLU A 61 5.95 -24.81 -13.75
N THR A 62 5.37 -24.86 -12.54
CA THR A 62 4.64 -26.02 -12.05
C THR A 62 3.50 -25.62 -11.14
N ASN A 63 2.34 -26.28 -11.29
CA ASN A 63 1.28 -26.21 -10.30
C ASN A 63 1.66 -27.05 -9.06
N LEU A 64 1.97 -26.37 -7.96
CA LEU A 64 2.44 -27.02 -6.73
C LEU A 64 1.29 -27.63 -5.88
N ALA A 65 0.04 -27.24 -6.10
CA ALA A 65 -1.08 -27.71 -5.30
C ALA A 65 -1.29 -29.24 -5.35
N PRO A 66 -1.26 -29.93 -6.50
CA PRO A 66 -1.37 -31.38 -6.53
C PRO A 66 -0.23 -32.11 -5.78
N HIS A 67 0.98 -31.56 -5.82
CA HIS A 67 2.12 -32.14 -5.11
C HIS A 67 2.01 -31.97 -3.59
N TRP A 68 1.42 -30.87 -3.14
CA TRP A 68 1.18 -30.61 -1.72
C TRP A 68 0.02 -31.46 -1.16
N GLN A 69 -0.95 -31.86 -1.95
CA GLN A 69 -2.17 -32.54 -1.46
C GLN A 69 -1.91 -33.75 -0.57
N SER A 70 -0.86 -34.53 -0.84
CA SER A 70 -0.46 -35.68 -0.01
C SER A 70 0.13 -35.27 1.36
N LEU A 71 0.49 -34.02 1.54
CA LEU A 71 1.12 -33.47 2.74
C LEU A 71 0.18 -32.48 3.49
N ARG A 72 -1.04 -32.29 3.02
CA ARG A 72 -1.94 -31.24 3.51
C ARG A 72 -2.27 -31.33 5.02
N ASP A 73 -2.25 -32.54 5.56
CA ASP A 73 -2.52 -32.78 6.98
C ASP A 73 -1.25 -32.61 7.86
N GLN A 74 -0.09 -32.36 7.25
CA GLN A 74 1.21 -32.22 7.91
C GLN A 74 1.77 -30.81 7.83
N VAL A 75 1.52 -30.10 6.72
CA VAL A 75 2.07 -28.76 6.46
C VAL A 75 1.07 -27.91 5.68
N ASN A 76 0.90 -26.66 6.09
CA ASN A 76 0.07 -25.70 5.35
C ASN A 76 0.68 -25.43 3.97
N PHE A 77 -0.17 -25.13 2.97
CA PHE A 77 0.29 -24.89 1.60
C PHE A 77 1.31 -23.74 1.54
N ALA A 78 1.02 -22.61 2.21
CA ALA A 78 1.93 -21.47 2.21
C ALA A 78 3.33 -21.84 2.73
N ASP A 79 3.40 -22.64 3.78
CA ASP A 79 4.68 -23.06 4.39
C ASP A 79 5.45 -24.06 3.53
N ALA A 80 4.71 -24.89 2.79
CA ALA A 80 5.32 -25.86 1.86
C ALA A 80 5.96 -25.19 0.64
N VAL A 81 5.47 -24.05 0.19
CA VAL A 81 5.86 -23.44 -1.10
C VAL A 81 6.52 -22.05 -0.98
N CYS A 82 6.56 -21.48 0.21
CA CYS A 82 7.05 -20.12 0.43
C CYS A 82 7.82 -20.01 1.75
N PRO A 83 9.04 -19.42 1.77
CA PRO A 83 9.85 -19.30 2.98
C PRO A 83 9.43 -18.15 3.89
N GLN A 84 8.31 -17.48 3.64
CA GLN A 84 7.94 -16.25 4.33
C GLN A 84 7.26 -16.47 5.68
N SER A 85 6.50 -17.56 5.85
CA SER A 85 5.77 -17.82 7.10
C SER A 85 6.68 -17.84 8.34
N PRO A 86 7.82 -18.56 8.35
CA PRO A 86 8.73 -18.53 9.50
C PRO A 86 9.28 -17.15 9.86
N LEU A 87 9.36 -16.23 8.89
CA LEU A 87 9.86 -14.88 9.14
C LEU A 87 8.87 -14.06 9.97
N PHE A 88 7.60 -14.04 9.60
CA PHE A 88 6.63 -13.27 10.37
C PHE A 88 6.22 -13.97 11.67
N GLU A 89 6.19 -15.29 11.73
CA GLU A 89 6.00 -16.04 12.99
C GLU A 89 7.13 -15.76 13.98
N GLY A 90 8.38 -15.70 13.49
CA GLY A 90 9.55 -15.32 14.26
C GLY A 90 9.71 -13.81 14.49
N THR A 91 8.76 -12.97 14.05
CA THR A 91 8.88 -11.50 14.08
C THR A 91 10.12 -10.95 13.38
N LEU A 92 10.59 -11.64 12.35
CA LEU A 92 11.78 -11.27 11.57
C LEU A 92 11.42 -10.36 10.39
N ALA A 93 12.35 -9.48 10.06
CA ALA A 93 12.20 -8.61 8.90
C ALA A 93 12.37 -9.37 7.57
N PRO A 94 11.72 -8.93 6.46
CA PRO A 94 11.81 -9.57 5.15
C PRO A 94 13.15 -9.29 4.43
N LYS A 95 14.02 -8.49 5.03
CA LYS A 95 15.35 -8.14 4.53
C LYS A 95 16.32 -7.81 5.65
N GLN A 96 17.60 -7.89 5.36
CA GLN A 96 18.65 -7.50 6.30
C GLN A 96 18.78 -5.98 6.40
N ILE A 97 19.33 -5.49 7.49
CA ILE A 97 19.57 -4.05 7.72
C ILE A 97 20.48 -3.43 6.65
N THR A 98 21.36 -4.22 6.05
CA THR A 98 22.29 -3.81 5.00
C THR A 98 21.69 -3.87 3.59
N THR A 99 20.48 -4.40 3.46
CA THR A 99 19.80 -4.48 2.16
C THR A 99 19.39 -3.07 1.70
N PRO A 100 19.70 -2.67 0.48
CA PRO A 100 19.35 -1.34 -0.03
C PRO A 100 17.84 -1.05 0.06
N GLU A 101 17.50 0.24 0.05
CA GLU A 101 16.10 0.70 0.01
C GLU A 101 15.35 0.03 -1.15
N PHE A 102 14.10 -0.39 -0.88
CA PHE A 102 13.19 -1.07 -1.81
C PHE A 102 13.66 -2.44 -2.34
N ALA A 103 14.90 -2.86 -2.08
CA ALA A 103 15.35 -4.21 -2.35
C ALA A 103 14.86 -5.18 -1.27
N PHE A 104 14.77 -6.48 -1.60
CA PHE A 104 14.22 -7.48 -0.69
C PHE A 104 14.79 -8.89 -0.98
N GLN A 105 14.81 -9.72 0.05
CA GLN A 105 15.01 -11.17 -0.07
C GLN A 105 13.65 -11.88 -0.23
N VAL A 106 12.67 -11.50 0.60
CA VAL A 106 11.27 -11.90 0.47
C VAL A 106 10.38 -10.67 0.34
N ASN A 107 9.29 -10.79 -0.42
CA ASN A 107 8.46 -9.66 -0.81
C ASN A 107 7.71 -9.05 0.38
N TYR A 108 7.49 -7.76 0.37
CA TYR A 108 6.79 -7.04 1.44
C TYR A 108 6.03 -5.81 0.95
N GLY A 109 5.00 -5.46 1.67
CA GLY A 109 4.37 -4.14 1.71
C GLY A 109 4.62 -3.50 3.06
N TYR A 110 3.77 -2.55 3.45
CA TYR A 110 3.92 -1.79 4.68
C TYR A 110 2.62 -1.76 5.47
N HIS A 111 2.75 -1.69 6.79
CA HIS A 111 1.79 -1.04 7.68
C HIS A 111 2.30 0.35 7.99
N LEU A 112 1.41 1.33 8.11
CA LEU A 112 1.78 2.72 8.34
C LEU A 112 0.68 3.48 9.09
N ASP A 113 1.02 4.60 9.69
CA ASP A 113 0.07 5.57 10.21
C ASP A 113 -0.44 6.44 9.04
N ALA A 114 -1.73 6.30 8.70
CA ALA A 114 -2.33 7.00 7.57
C ALA A 114 -2.35 8.53 7.74
N GLY A 115 -2.51 9.01 8.98
CA GLY A 115 -2.47 10.45 9.28
C GLY A 115 -1.08 11.03 9.04
N LYS A 116 -0.06 10.37 9.56
CA LYS A 116 1.34 10.76 9.33
C LYS A 116 1.72 10.67 7.85
N PHE A 117 1.25 9.64 7.15
CA PHE A 117 1.51 9.50 5.73
C PHE A 117 0.88 10.61 4.91
N ALA A 118 -0.35 11.01 5.20
CA ALA A 118 -1.01 12.14 4.54
C ALA A 118 -0.22 13.44 4.74
N GLU A 119 0.25 13.69 5.96
CA GLU A 119 1.09 14.85 6.26
C GLU A 119 2.45 14.80 5.57
N PHE A 120 3.11 13.66 5.60
CA PHE A 120 4.38 13.42 4.93
C PHE A 120 4.26 13.66 3.42
N LEU A 121 3.22 13.13 2.76
CA LEU A 121 2.95 13.35 1.35
C LEU A 121 2.68 14.82 1.03
N ARG A 122 1.84 15.48 1.84
CA ARG A 122 1.59 16.91 1.66
C ARG A 122 2.89 17.71 1.69
N ASN A 123 3.74 17.45 2.68
CA ASN A 123 5.02 18.15 2.83
C ASN A 123 5.97 17.84 1.65
N HIS A 124 6.01 16.59 1.18
CA HIS A 124 6.77 16.20 0.01
C HIS A 124 6.28 16.93 -1.26
N CYS A 125 4.97 16.93 -1.50
CA CYS A 125 4.37 17.58 -2.66
C CYS A 125 4.64 19.09 -2.67
N VAL A 126 4.44 19.77 -1.55
CA VAL A 126 4.63 21.23 -1.45
C VAL A 126 6.11 21.59 -1.54
N ASN A 127 6.96 20.94 -0.76
CA ASN A 127 8.35 21.36 -0.58
C ASN A 127 9.31 20.80 -1.67
N LYS A 128 8.97 19.68 -2.28
CA LYS A 128 9.86 19.03 -3.26
C LYS A 128 9.33 19.07 -4.68
N LEU A 129 7.99 19.02 -4.86
CA LEU A 129 7.38 18.97 -6.18
C LEU A 129 6.73 20.30 -6.60
N GLY A 130 6.75 21.32 -5.73
CA GLY A 130 6.22 22.65 -6.04
C GLY A 130 4.68 22.72 -6.16
N VAL A 131 3.98 21.75 -5.57
CA VAL A 131 2.51 21.72 -5.59
C VAL A 131 1.97 22.87 -4.74
N ASN A 132 1.05 23.65 -5.31
CA ASN A 132 0.33 24.67 -4.56
C ASN A 132 -0.80 24.04 -3.75
N HIS A 133 -0.69 24.06 -2.43
CA HIS A 133 -1.69 23.51 -1.51
C HIS A 133 -2.63 24.60 -1.00
N ILE A 134 -3.87 24.58 -1.46
CA ILE A 134 -4.92 25.52 -1.04
C ILE A 134 -5.86 24.79 -0.08
N LYS A 135 -5.98 25.28 1.15
CA LYS A 135 -6.90 24.74 2.14
C LYS A 135 -8.21 25.56 2.12
N ALA A 136 -9.19 25.03 1.42
CA ALA A 136 -10.50 25.67 1.23
C ALA A 136 -11.59 24.61 1.07
N ASN A 137 -12.86 25.00 1.30
CA ASN A 137 -14.01 24.19 0.94
C ASN A 137 -14.49 24.59 -0.45
N VAL A 138 -14.76 23.58 -1.30
CA VAL A 138 -15.39 23.81 -2.60
C VAL A 138 -16.88 24.06 -2.37
N LEU A 139 -17.38 25.20 -2.86
CA LEU A 139 -18.77 25.62 -2.74
C LEU A 139 -19.58 25.31 -4.00
N ALA A 140 -18.95 25.42 -5.17
CA ALA A 140 -19.60 25.19 -6.45
C ALA A 140 -18.59 24.75 -7.52
N VAL A 141 -19.11 24.11 -8.55
CA VAL A 141 -18.41 23.78 -9.80
C VAL A 141 -19.02 24.62 -10.91
N LYS A 142 -18.19 25.29 -11.72
CA LYS A 142 -18.62 26.09 -12.86
C LYS A 142 -18.22 25.36 -14.15
N SER A 143 -19.19 25.17 -15.03
CA SER A 143 -18.95 24.61 -16.37
C SER A 143 -18.79 25.73 -17.40
N ASP A 144 -18.10 25.41 -18.47
CA ASP A 144 -18.03 26.21 -19.69
C ASP A 144 -19.25 25.95 -20.61
N ASP A 145 -19.26 26.58 -21.78
CA ASP A 145 -20.33 26.46 -22.76
C ASP A 145 -20.44 25.05 -23.39
N CYS A 146 -19.37 24.23 -23.27
CA CYS A 146 -19.33 22.84 -23.75
C CYS A 146 -19.79 21.83 -22.66
N GLY A 147 -19.94 22.28 -21.41
CA GLY A 147 -20.30 21.45 -20.26
C GLY A 147 -19.10 20.90 -19.49
N ASP A 148 -17.87 21.22 -19.90
CA ASP A 148 -16.66 20.85 -19.18
C ASP A 148 -16.45 21.73 -17.95
N ILE A 149 -15.72 21.22 -16.93
CA ILE A 149 -15.43 21.99 -15.72
C ILE A 149 -14.38 23.07 -16.03
N ALA A 150 -14.79 24.34 -15.98
CA ALA A 150 -13.91 25.49 -16.19
C ALA A 150 -13.23 25.94 -14.88
N SER A 151 -13.94 25.90 -13.77
CA SER A 151 -13.40 26.29 -12.46
C SER A 151 -14.21 25.72 -11.31
N ILE A 152 -13.60 25.75 -10.12
CA ILE A 152 -14.27 25.50 -8.84
C ILE A 152 -14.28 26.80 -8.02
N THR A 153 -15.39 27.10 -7.36
CA THR A 153 -15.51 28.22 -6.44
C THR A 153 -15.22 27.75 -5.03
N THR A 154 -14.38 28.49 -4.30
CA THR A 154 -14.01 28.14 -2.91
C THR A 154 -14.43 29.24 -1.94
N ASP A 155 -14.54 28.85 -0.66
CA ASP A 155 -14.92 29.77 0.43
C ASP A 155 -13.87 30.85 0.78
N SER A 156 -12.60 30.54 0.54
CA SER A 156 -11.48 31.36 1.02
C SER A 156 -10.47 31.79 -0.05
N SER A 157 -10.51 31.20 -1.25
CA SER A 157 -9.53 31.47 -2.31
C SER A 157 -10.16 31.89 -3.64
N GLY A 158 -11.49 32.15 -3.65
CA GLY A 158 -12.22 32.50 -4.86
C GLY A 158 -12.33 31.36 -5.86
N ASP A 159 -12.34 31.69 -7.13
CA ASP A 159 -12.41 30.73 -8.21
C ASP A 159 -11.01 30.19 -8.56
N ILE A 160 -10.92 28.89 -8.71
CA ILE A 160 -9.70 28.19 -9.12
C ILE A 160 -9.97 27.50 -10.46
N SER A 161 -9.22 27.89 -11.50
CA SER A 161 -9.32 27.30 -12.84
C SER A 161 -8.26 26.22 -13.03
N GLY A 162 -8.50 25.30 -13.96
CA GLY A 162 -7.57 24.23 -14.33
C GLY A 162 -7.97 23.56 -15.62
N ASP A 163 -7.02 22.89 -16.25
CA ASP A 163 -7.25 22.13 -17.50
C ASP A 163 -7.77 20.71 -17.21
N LEU A 164 -7.62 20.24 -15.96
CA LEU A 164 -8.10 18.93 -15.49
C LEU A 164 -8.44 19.04 -14.00
N PHE A 165 -9.54 18.43 -13.62
CA PHE A 165 -9.98 18.32 -12.22
C PHE A 165 -10.05 16.84 -11.81
N ILE A 166 -9.45 16.50 -10.67
CA ILE A 166 -9.51 15.16 -10.09
C ILE A 166 -10.15 15.26 -8.72
N ASP A 167 -11.37 14.71 -8.59
CA ASP A 167 -12.07 14.67 -7.31
C ASP A 167 -11.61 13.48 -6.48
N CYS A 168 -10.98 13.77 -5.35
CA CYS A 168 -10.55 12.79 -4.34
C CYS A 168 -11.23 13.02 -2.99
N SER A 169 -12.39 13.70 -2.95
CA SER A 169 -13.11 14.04 -1.71
C SER A 169 -13.75 12.83 -1.00
N GLY A 170 -13.83 11.69 -1.65
CA GLY A 170 -14.45 10.48 -1.13
C GLY A 170 -15.98 10.55 -1.13
N SER A 171 -16.61 9.96 -0.11
CA SER A 171 -18.07 9.88 0.02
C SER A 171 -18.68 11.10 0.74
N ARG A 172 -18.39 12.30 0.29
CA ARG A 172 -19.00 13.54 0.80
C ARG A 172 -20.17 13.96 -0.05
#